data_1e21a265d9bff38471d16133237f8eb1
#
_entry.id   1e21a265d9bff38471d16133237f8eb1
#
_cell.length_a   1.000
_cell.length_b   1.000
_cell.length_c   1.000
_cell.angle_alpha   90.00
_cell.angle_beta   90.00
_cell.angle_gamma   90.00
#
_symmetry.space_group_name_H-M   'P 1'
#
loop_
_entity.id
_entity.type
_entity.pdbx_description
1 polymer ?
#
loop_
_entity_poly.entity_id
_entity_poly.type
_entity_poly.pdbx_seq_one_letter_code
_entity_poly.pdbx_strand_id
1 'polypeptide(L)'
;MQIHNTYGIDLGTSTVKIYDLKKDTITKEKNMIAIRNKDQLLAVGNDAYEMHERTPSNIEIITPMSNGRIANVLMVEAVLHTLLCRCGSRIGYRPELYFSAPSGMTEIEKRSYYAIAHRGRLKNCRMYLVDKPIADALALGIPINKTKGSMIVNIGAQSTEISVIADARVIFSKLIPIGGRQFNEAISFLNRKKNNFQIGSKTAKRLKIALADLENDKMEARKVRGVDGTTGLPVEGIVTSSLVNEAVTGRLMLISEEIKL
;
A
#
# COMPACT_ATOMS: atom_id res chain seq x y z
N MET A 1 17.76 21.65 -24.81
CA MET A 1 16.71 21.43 -23.78
C MET A 1 17.18 20.27 -22.90
N GLN A 2 17.65 20.52 -21.68
CA GLN A 2 18.04 19.43 -20.76
C GLN A 2 16.76 18.72 -20.36
N ILE A 3 16.56 17.49 -20.84
CA ILE A 3 15.45 16.64 -20.43
C ILE A 3 15.78 16.17 -19.00
N HIS A 4 15.17 16.82 -18.01
CA HIS A 4 15.24 16.34 -16.64
C HIS A 4 14.54 14.98 -16.56
N ASN A 5 15.08 14.05 -15.78
CA ASN A 5 14.39 12.81 -15.50
C ASN A 5 13.16 13.13 -14.63
N THR A 6 12.00 12.73 -15.08
CA THR A 6 10.72 12.96 -14.40
C THR A 6 10.11 11.62 -13.99
N TYR A 7 9.71 11.54 -12.73
CA TYR A 7 9.13 10.34 -12.14
C TYR A 7 7.79 10.65 -11.49
N GLY A 8 6.77 9.85 -11.81
CA GLY A 8 5.51 9.78 -11.06
C GLY A 8 5.62 8.73 -9.97
N ILE A 9 5.27 9.05 -8.73
CA ILE A 9 5.46 8.17 -7.58
C ILE A 9 4.15 8.03 -6.80
N ASP A 10 3.60 6.81 -6.74
CA ASP A 10 2.56 6.41 -5.79
C ASP A 10 3.23 5.73 -4.59
N LEU A 11 3.39 6.50 -3.51
CA LEU A 11 3.99 6.03 -2.27
C LEU A 11 2.93 5.38 -1.38
N GLY A 12 2.55 4.16 -1.73
CA GLY A 12 1.56 3.41 -0.98
C GLY A 12 2.14 2.69 0.23
N THR A 13 1.30 2.42 1.23
CA THR A 13 1.70 1.74 2.48
C THR A 13 2.29 0.35 2.23
N SER A 14 1.75 -0.44 1.31
CA SER A 14 2.24 -1.79 1.00
C SER A 14 3.13 -1.86 -0.22
N THR A 15 3.01 -0.91 -1.13
CA THR A 15 3.63 -0.99 -2.47
C THR A 15 3.96 0.41 -2.94
N VAL A 16 5.19 0.62 -3.41
CA VAL A 16 5.62 1.81 -4.14
C VAL A 16 5.50 1.53 -5.62
N LYS A 17 4.92 2.45 -6.36
CA LYS A 17 4.90 2.43 -7.82
C LYS A 17 5.65 3.65 -8.33
N ILE A 18 6.55 3.46 -9.26
CA ILE A 18 7.35 4.52 -9.88
C ILE A 18 7.16 4.43 -11.39
N TYR A 19 6.63 5.49 -11.97
CA TYR A 19 6.58 5.68 -13.41
C TYR A 19 7.77 6.50 -13.86
N ASP A 20 8.59 5.96 -14.75
CA ASP A 20 9.68 6.68 -15.42
C ASP A 20 9.17 7.24 -16.74
N LEU A 21 8.96 8.56 -16.81
CA LEU A 21 8.42 9.23 -17.99
C LEU A 21 9.31 9.05 -19.22
N LYS A 22 10.64 9.00 -19.03
CA LYS A 22 11.58 8.87 -20.15
C LYS A 22 11.58 7.47 -20.78
N LYS A 23 11.37 6.44 -19.96
CA LYS A 23 11.37 5.04 -20.40
C LYS A 23 9.98 4.52 -20.69
N ASP A 24 8.94 5.25 -20.32
CA ASP A 24 7.55 4.82 -20.35
C ASP A 24 7.34 3.47 -19.62
N THR A 25 7.92 3.35 -18.42
CA THR A 25 7.88 2.11 -17.65
C THR A 25 7.38 2.33 -16.24
N ILE A 26 6.66 1.34 -15.71
CA ILE A 26 6.20 1.32 -14.31
C ILE A 26 6.96 0.25 -13.54
N THR A 27 7.66 0.66 -12.50
CA THR A 27 8.26 -0.23 -11.51
C THR A 27 7.33 -0.34 -10.30
N LYS A 28 7.04 -1.57 -9.87
CA LYS A 28 6.17 -1.86 -8.73
C LYS A 28 6.91 -2.74 -7.72
N GLU A 29 7.15 -2.21 -6.53
CA GLU A 29 7.92 -2.87 -5.47
C GLU A 29 7.19 -2.79 -4.14
N LYS A 30 7.48 -3.70 -3.22
CA LYS A 30 6.98 -3.61 -1.85
C LYS A 30 7.58 -2.40 -1.13
N ASN A 31 6.77 -1.72 -0.32
CA ASN A 31 7.26 -0.65 0.52
C ASN A 31 7.79 -1.23 1.84
N MET A 32 8.93 -1.91 1.75
CA MET A 32 9.57 -2.60 2.87
C MET A 32 11.07 -2.42 2.81
N ILE A 33 11.67 -2.44 4.00
CA ILE A 33 13.11 -2.36 4.21
C ILE A 33 13.54 -3.38 5.26
N ALA A 34 14.62 -4.10 4.97
CA ALA A 34 15.25 -5.04 5.89
C ALA A 34 16.51 -4.40 6.47
N ILE A 35 16.61 -4.33 7.79
CA ILE A 35 17.71 -3.72 8.53
C ILE A 35 18.28 -4.74 9.50
N ARG A 36 19.62 -4.87 9.52
CA ARG A 36 20.35 -5.68 10.50
C ARG A 36 20.92 -4.78 11.59
N ASN A 37 20.82 -5.22 12.84
CA ASN A 37 21.39 -4.54 14.01
C ASN A 37 20.97 -3.06 14.11
N LYS A 38 19.79 -2.69 13.60
CA LYS A 38 19.18 -1.35 13.62
C LYS A 38 19.81 -0.28 12.70
N ASP A 39 20.91 -0.56 12.02
CA ASP A 39 21.63 0.43 11.20
C ASP A 39 22.04 -0.06 9.79
N GLN A 40 22.26 -1.33 9.60
CA GLN A 40 22.72 -1.88 8.35
C GLN A 40 21.56 -2.21 7.42
N LEU A 41 21.43 -1.48 6.32
CA LEU A 41 20.48 -1.80 5.24
C LEU A 41 20.89 -3.10 4.54
N LEU A 42 20.00 -4.10 4.53
CA LEU A 42 20.20 -5.38 3.85
C LEU A 42 19.44 -5.49 2.53
N ALA A 43 18.17 -5.14 2.54
CA ALA A 43 17.31 -5.29 1.38
C ALA A 43 16.19 -4.24 1.37
N VAL A 44 15.65 -3.97 0.17
CA VAL A 44 14.55 -3.04 -0.07
C VAL A 44 13.57 -3.66 -1.07
N GLY A 45 12.29 -3.35 -0.90
CA GLY A 45 11.29 -3.73 -1.88
C GLY A 45 10.88 -5.19 -1.76
N ASN A 46 10.79 -5.87 -2.90
CA ASN A 46 10.41 -7.28 -2.97
C ASN A 46 11.40 -8.18 -2.25
N ASP A 47 12.70 -7.88 -2.30
CA ASP A 47 13.74 -8.65 -1.61
C ASP A 47 13.51 -8.63 -0.10
N ALA A 48 13.19 -7.46 0.48
CA ALA A 48 12.84 -7.34 1.89
C ALA A 48 11.54 -8.07 2.24
N TYR A 49 10.55 -8.05 1.34
CA TYR A 49 9.28 -8.76 1.53
C TYR A 49 9.44 -10.28 1.55
N GLU A 50 10.35 -10.84 0.76
CA GLU A 50 10.61 -12.27 0.77
C GLU A 50 11.26 -12.74 2.08
N MET A 51 12.06 -11.88 2.69
CA MET A 51 12.64 -12.13 4.01
C MET A 51 11.60 -12.07 5.14
N HIS A 52 10.49 -11.35 4.96
CA HIS A 52 9.46 -11.17 5.98
C HIS A 52 8.87 -12.51 6.44
N GLU A 53 8.70 -12.70 7.74
CA GLU A 53 8.28 -13.93 8.43
C GLU A 53 9.34 -15.07 8.44
N ARG A 54 10.58 -14.80 8.00
CA ARG A 54 11.65 -15.81 7.93
C ARG A 54 12.99 -15.33 8.47
N THR A 55 13.01 -14.14 9.08
CA THR A 55 14.26 -13.51 9.54
C THR A 55 14.64 -13.94 10.94
N PRO A 56 15.94 -14.08 11.24
CA PRO A 56 16.44 -14.20 12.60
C PRO A 56 16.22 -12.89 13.38
N SER A 57 16.34 -12.95 14.70
CA SER A 57 16.01 -11.84 15.62
C SER A 57 16.84 -10.55 15.43
N ASN A 58 18.00 -10.65 14.81
CA ASN A 58 18.87 -9.50 14.51
C ASN A 58 18.52 -8.77 13.20
N ILE A 59 17.50 -9.23 12.46
CA ILE A 59 17.02 -8.60 11.25
C ILE A 59 15.57 -8.14 11.45
N GLU A 60 15.33 -6.86 11.28
CA GLU A 60 14.02 -6.24 11.38
C GLU A 60 13.50 -5.87 9.99
N ILE A 61 12.24 -6.22 9.71
CA ILE A 61 11.54 -5.84 8.48
C ILE A 61 10.56 -4.73 8.81
N ILE A 62 10.79 -3.55 8.26
CA ILE A 62 10.03 -2.35 8.57
C ILE A 62 9.26 -1.88 7.33
N THR A 63 8.03 -1.46 7.55
CA THR A 63 7.23 -0.72 6.56
C THR A 63 7.32 0.77 6.91
N PRO A 64 7.95 1.62 6.09
CA PRO A 64 8.21 3.02 6.43
C PRO A 64 6.97 3.92 6.33
N MET A 65 5.84 3.36 5.90
CA MET A 65 4.53 4.01 5.82
C MET A 65 3.52 3.31 6.74
N SER A 66 2.61 4.07 7.32
CA SER A 66 1.49 3.56 8.12
C SER A 66 0.22 4.32 7.81
N ASN A 67 -0.89 3.61 7.56
CA ASN A 67 -2.21 4.18 7.26
C ASN A 67 -2.19 5.30 6.21
N GLY A 68 -1.41 5.10 5.13
CA GLY A 68 -1.27 6.09 4.05
C GLY A 68 -0.32 7.26 4.35
N ARG A 69 0.33 7.29 5.52
CA ARG A 69 1.20 8.38 5.99
C ARG A 69 2.64 7.93 6.16
N ILE A 70 3.57 8.86 6.03
CA ILE A 70 5.00 8.60 6.26
C ILE A 70 5.24 8.42 7.77
N ALA A 71 5.67 7.23 8.18
CA ALA A 71 6.03 6.93 9.56
C ALA A 71 7.52 7.20 9.83
N ASN A 72 8.38 6.98 8.83
CA ASN A 72 9.81 7.22 8.95
C ASN A 72 10.38 7.78 7.64
N VAL A 73 10.72 9.07 7.64
CA VAL A 73 11.21 9.81 6.46
C VAL A 73 12.53 9.25 5.93
N LEU A 74 13.47 8.87 6.82
CA LEU A 74 14.77 8.35 6.43
C LEU A 74 14.65 7.00 5.73
N MET A 75 13.76 6.15 6.23
CA MET A 75 13.50 4.85 5.60
C MET A 75 12.76 4.98 4.28
N VAL A 76 11.81 5.92 4.16
CA VAL A 76 11.18 6.24 2.87
C VAL A 76 12.22 6.72 1.87
N GLU A 77 13.11 7.64 2.27
CA GLU A 77 14.18 8.13 1.40
C GLU A 77 15.09 6.98 0.92
N ALA A 78 15.51 6.09 1.81
CA ALA A 78 16.34 4.94 1.46
C ALA A 78 15.64 3.99 0.48
N VAL A 79 14.34 3.70 0.70
CA VAL A 79 13.52 2.90 -0.23
C VAL A 79 13.46 3.57 -1.59
N LEU A 80 13.05 4.84 -1.64
CA LEU A 80 12.88 5.57 -2.89
C LEU A 80 14.18 5.71 -3.66
N HIS A 81 15.28 6.08 -2.99
CA HIS A 81 16.59 6.15 -3.63
C HIS A 81 16.98 4.83 -4.27
N THR A 82 16.85 3.72 -3.54
CA THR A 82 17.18 2.39 -4.07
C THR A 82 16.32 2.02 -5.26
N LEU A 83 15.01 2.27 -5.20
CA LEU A 83 14.08 1.93 -6.29
C LEU A 83 14.30 2.84 -7.51
N LEU A 84 14.54 4.13 -7.34
CA LEU A 84 14.87 5.04 -8.44
C LEU A 84 16.17 4.64 -9.14
N CYS A 85 17.18 4.19 -8.39
CA CYS A 85 18.41 3.64 -8.98
C CYS A 85 18.15 2.36 -9.79
N ARG A 86 17.17 1.53 -9.40
CA ARG A 86 16.76 0.34 -10.15
C ARG A 86 15.98 0.69 -11.43
N CYS A 87 15.21 1.77 -11.44
CA CYS A 87 14.52 2.26 -12.64
C CYS A 87 15.48 2.74 -13.72
N GLY A 88 16.65 3.29 -13.32
CA GLY A 88 17.66 3.78 -14.25
C GLY A 88 19.05 3.75 -13.64
N SER A 89 20.09 3.60 -14.45
CA SER A 89 21.49 3.53 -13.98
C SER A 89 21.96 4.78 -13.21
N ARG A 90 21.27 5.91 -13.37
CA ARG A 90 21.49 7.15 -12.60
C ARG A 90 20.18 7.95 -12.51
N ILE A 91 19.85 8.43 -11.31
CA ILE A 91 18.66 9.27 -11.06
C ILE A 91 18.71 10.57 -11.87
N GLY A 92 19.89 10.96 -12.35
CA GLY A 92 20.12 12.20 -13.11
C GLY A 92 20.38 13.41 -12.22
N TYR A 93 20.61 14.56 -12.87
CA TYR A 93 20.83 15.84 -12.17
C TYR A 93 19.50 16.56 -12.02
N ARG A 94 19.11 16.90 -10.77
CA ARG A 94 17.88 17.61 -10.42
C ARG A 94 16.61 16.96 -11.02
N PRO A 95 16.35 15.66 -10.75
CA PRO A 95 15.15 15.02 -11.25
C PRO A 95 13.90 15.63 -10.64
N GLU A 96 12.78 15.51 -11.35
CA GLU A 96 11.47 15.92 -10.87
C GLU A 96 10.68 14.72 -10.37
N LEU A 97 10.19 14.80 -9.14
CA LEU A 97 9.44 13.74 -8.46
C LEU A 97 8.02 14.23 -8.18
N TYR A 98 7.03 13.64 -8.83
CA TYR A 98 5.62 13.93 -8.62
C TYR A 98 5.03 12.84 -7.73
N PHE A 99 4.68 13.20 -6.51
CA PHE A 99 4.07 12.26 -5.55
C PHE A 99 2.57 12.39 -5.57
N SER A 100 1.85 11.28 -5.75
CA SER A 100 0.44 11.21 -5.37
C SER A 100 0.35 11.04 -3.86
N ALA A 101 -0.29 11.97 -3.20
CA ALA A 101 -0.39 12.02 -1.75
C ALA A 101 -1.86 12.17 -1.30
N PRO A 102 -2.27 11.61 -0.16
CA PRO A 102 -3.64 11.74 0.34
C PRO A 102 -4.07 13.19 0.43
N SER A 103 -5.32 13.47 0.10
CA SER A 103 -5.89 14.81 0.29
C SER A 103 -6.10 15.12 1.78
N GLY A 104 -6.17 16.39 2.13
CA GLY A 104 -6.41 16.82 3.51
C GLY A 104 -5.24 16.57 4.47
N MET A 105 -4.02 16.40 3.96
CA MET A 105 -2.83 16.28 4.79
C MET A 105 -2.59 17.56 5.63
N THR A 106 -2.17 17.35 6.86
CA THR A 106 -1.67 18.43 7.72
C THR A 106 -0.35 19.00 7.18
N GLU A 107 0.01 20.21 7.61
CA GLU A 107 1.29 20.83 7.22
C GLU A 107 2.50 19.98 7.68
N ILE A 108 2.39 19.28 8.80
CA ILE A 108 3.44 18.38 9.29
C ILE A 108 3.62 17.19 8.33
N GLU A 109 2.52 16.62 7.85
CA GLU A 109 2.55 15.51 6.90
C GLU A 109 3.14 15.95 5.56
N LYS A 110 2.75 17.11 5.04
CA LYS A 110 3.36 17.70 3.82
C LYS A 110 4.85 17.92 4.01
N ARG A 111 5.28 18.48 5.15
CA ARG A 111 6.72 18.65 5.47
C ARG A 111 7.48 17.33 5.48
N SER A 112 6.85 16.23 5.88
CA SER A 112 7.46 14.90 5.84
C SER A 112 7.78 14.46 4.40
N TYR A 113 6.90 14.75 3.44
CA TYR A 113 7.20 14.52 2.02
C TYR A 113 8.35 15.42 1.54
N TYR A 114 8.30 16.72 1.80
CA TYR A 114 9.36 17.64 1.37
C TYR A 114 10.71 17.30 2.01
N ALA A 115 10.73 16.78 3.24
CA ALA A 115 11.93 16.35 3.91
C ALA A 115 12.69 15.22 3.18
N ILE A 116 11.99 14.39 2.39
CA ILE A 116 12.62 13.36 1.54
C ILE A 116 13.55 14.02 0.51
N ALA A 117 13.12 15.13 -0.11
CA ALA A 117 13.89 15.84 -1.16
C ALA A 117 14.92 16.83 -0.59
N HIS A 118 14.92 17.11 0.71
CA HIS A 118 15.86 18.04 1.34
C HIS A 118 17.01 17.37 2.08
N ARG A 119 16.97 16.05 2.21
CA ARG A 119 17.96 15.26 2.96
C ARG A 119 18.48 14.08 2.14
N GLY A 120 19.63 13.57 2.56
CA GLY A 120 20.20 12.35 2.02
C GLY A 120 20.57 12.44 0.54
N ARG A 121 20.35 11.36 -0.14
CA ARG A 121 20.76 11.17 -1.54
C ARG A 121 19.81 11.81 -2.55
N LEU A 122 18.59 12.16 -2.14
CA LEU A 122 17.56 12.81 -2.96
C LEU A 122 17.53 14.34 -2.78
N LYS A 123 18.49 14.93 -2.08
CA LYS A 123 18.53 16.37 -1.73
C LYS A 123 18.48 17.35 -2.91
N ASN A 124 18.80 16.90 -4.10
CA ASN A 124 18.80 17.73 -5.31
C ASN A 124 17.56 17.54 -6.19
N CYS A 125 16.59 16.71 -5.75
CA CYS A 125 15.35 16.50 -6.48
C CYS A 125 14.41 17.69 -6.34
N ARG A 126 13.63 17.98 -7.38
CA ARG A 126 12.46 18.85 -7.30
C ARG A 126 11.25 17.98 -6.96
N MET A 127 10.47 18.37 -5.97
CA MET A 127 9.34 17.60 -5.51
C MET A 127 8.05 18.36 -5.68
N TYR A 128 7.05 17.63 -6.18
CA TYR A 128 5.69 18.11 -6.36
C TYR A 128 4.72 17.14 -5.70
N LEU A 129 3.73 17.66 -4.97
CA LEU A 129 2.64 16.89 -4.40
C LEU A 129 1.39 17.09 -5.25
N VAL A 130 0.75 15.99 -5.60
CA VAL A 130 -0.51 15.94 -6.33
C VAL A 130 -1.52 15.23 -5.44
N ASP A 131 -2.71 15.77 -5.29
CA ASP A 131 -3.79 15.13 -4.57
C ASP A 131 -4.11 13.77 -5.20
N LYS A 132 -4.03 12.70 -4.40
CA LYS A 132 -4.22 11.34 -4.87
C LYS A 132 -5.56 11.13 -5.57
N PRO A 133 -6.70 11.66 -5.08
CA PRO A 133 -7.97 11.55 -5.78
C PRO A 133 -7.95 12.16 -7.19
N ILE A 134 -7.22 13.26 -7.39
CA ILE A 134 -7.07 13.86 -8.73
C ILE A 134 -6.27 12.93 -9.65
N ALA A 135 -5.16 12.37 -9.15
CA ALA A 135 -4.38 11.39 -9.91
C ALA A 135 -5.19 10.13 -10.24
N ASP A 136 -5.97 9.62 -9.28
CA ASP A 136 -6.85 8.47 -9.45
C ASP A 136 -7.96 8.76 -10.49
N ALA A 137 -8.58 9.96 -10.44
CA ALA A 137 -9.58 10.38 -11.43
C ALA A 137 -9.03 10.44 -12.84
N LEU A 138 -7.84 11.01 -13.02
CA LEU A 138 -7.16 11.07 -14.31
C LEU A 138 -6.85 9.66 -14.83
N ALA A 139 -6.38 8.76 -13.97
CA ALA A 139 -6.11 7.37 -14.34
C ALA A 139 -7.36 6.59 -14.75
N LEU A 140 -8.52 6.95 -14.18
CA LEU A 140 -9.83 6.39 -14.53
C LEU A 140 -10.47 7.05 -15.77
N GLY A 141 -9.82 8.05 -16.39
CA GLY A 141 -10.35 8.79 -17.52
C GLY A 141 -11.52 9.71 -17.17
N ILE A 142 -11.70 10.07 -15.91
CA ILE A 142 -12.77 10.99 -15.47
C ILE A 142 -12.40 12.40 -15.91
N PRO A 143 -13.29 13.10 -16.68
CA PRO A 143 -13.03 14.46 -17.14
C PRO A 143 -13.16 15.46 -15.98
N ILE A 144 -12.11 15.59 -15.15
CA ILE A 144 -12.13 16.36 -13.90
C ILE A 144 -12.60 17.81 -14.05
N ASN A 145 -12.35 18.43 -15.21
CA ASN A 145 -12.76 19.81 -15.51
C ASN A 145 -14.25 19.95 -15.86
N LYS A 146 -14.97 18.85 -16.06
CA LYS A 146 -16.38 18.85 -16.52
C LYS A 146 -17.31 18.13 -15.56
N THR A 147 -16.77 17.49 -14.52
CA THR A 147 -17.58 16.75 -13.56
C THR A 147 -18.23 17.70 -12.54
N LYS A 148 -19.53 17.56 -12.36
CA LYS A 148 -20.29 18.28 -11.32
C LYS A 148 -20.13 17.64 -9.93
N GLY A 149 -19.60 16.42 -9.88
CA GLY A 149 -19.32 15.66 -8.69
C GLY A 149 -19.05 14.20 -9.06
N SER A 150 -17.82 13.73 -8.83
CA SER A 150 -17.45 12.32 -8.98
C SER A 150 -16.89 11.83 -7.66
N MET A 151 -17.48 10.76 -7.12
CA MET A 151 -16.98 10.11 -5.92
C MET A 151 -15.96 9.03 -6.32
N ILE A 152 -14.82 9.03 -5.64
CA ILE A 152 -13.78 8.02 -5.78
C ILE A 152 -13.57 7.36 -4.42
N VAL A 153 -13.61 6.03 -4.39
CA VAL A 153 -13.30 5.22 -3.22
C VAL A 153 -12.03 4.42 -3.52
N ASN A 154 -10.92 4.83 -2.95
CA ASN A 154 -9.63 4.17 -3.11
C ASN A 154 -9.34 3.26 -1.92
N ILE A 155 -9.54 1.94 -2.08
CA ILE A 155 -9.29 0.94 -1.04
C ILE A 155 -7.82 0.51 -1.12
N GLY A 156 -7.00 1.06 -0.23
CA GLY A 156 -5.57 0.78 -0.14
C GLY A 156 -5.23 -0.45 0.71
N ALA A 157 -3.95 -0.52 1.13
CA ALA A 157 -3.47 -1.63 1.94
C ALA A 157 -3.87 -1.54 3.43
N GLN A 158 -3.87 -0.34 4.00
CA GLN A 158 -4.18 -0.11 5.42
C GLN A 158 -5.26 0.97 5.63
N SER A 159 -5.60 1.71 4.58
CA SER A 159 -6.58 2.79 4.62
C SER A 159 -7.41 2.80 3.35
N THR A 160 -8.60 3.37 3.45
CA THR A 160 -9.47 3.71 2.32
C THR A 160 -9.66 5.21 2.31
N GLU A 161 -9.47 5.84 1.15
CA GLU A 161 -9.75 7.26 0.93
C GLU A 161 -11.05 7.39 0.14
N ILE A 162 -12.01 8.10 0.71
CA ILE A 162 -13.29 8.44 0.09
C ILE A 162 -13.22 9.91 -0.28
N SER A 163 -13.34 10.24 -1.56
CA SER A 163 -13.16 11.60 -2.04
C SER A 163 -14.23 11.97 -3.06
N VAL A 164 -14.61 13.25 -3.08
CA VAL A 164 -15.50 13.83 -4.10
C VAL A 164 -14.73 14.91 -4.84
N ILE A 165 -14.78 14.84 -6.18
CA ILE A 165 -14.11 15.77 -7.08
C ILE A 165 -15.17 16.52 -7.89
N ALA A 166 -15.07 17.84 -7.91
CA ALA A 166 -15.85 18.70 -8.80
C ALA A 166 -14.96 19.85 -9.27
N ASP A 167 -15.12 20.28 -10.53
CA ASP A 167 -14.40 21.39 -11.13
C ASP A 167 -12.88 21.34 -10.90
N ALA A 168 -12.29 20.18 -11.16
CA ALA A 168 -10.86 19.88 -10.98
C ALA A 168 -10.32 20.06 -9.55
N ARG A 169 -11.19 20.06 -8.54
CA ARG A 169 -10.82 20.21 -7.13
C ARG A 169 -11.38 19.06 -6.29
N VAL A 170 -10.63 18.69 -5.27
CA VAL A 170 -11.15 17.80 -4.23
C VAL A 170 -12.00 18.64 -3.30
N ILE A 171 -13.32 18.45 -3.33
CA ILE A 171 -14.28 19.18 -2.48
C ILE A 171 -14.55 18.48 -1.16
N PHE A 172 -14.32 17.18 -1.11
CA PHE A 172 -14.41 16.36 0.10
C PHE A 172 -13.36 15.26 0.05
N SER A 173 -12.72 14.95 1.17
CA SER A 173 -11.88 13.77 1.34
C SER A 173 -11.93 13.29 2.78
N LYS A 174 -12.09 11.97 2.95
CA LYS A 174 -12.06 11.28 4.24
C LYS A 174 -11.18 10.05 4.13
N LEU A 175 -10.18 9.95 5.00
CA LEU A 175 -9.30 8.80 5.10
C LEU A 175 -9.72 7.96 6.30
N ILE A 176 -10.10 6.70 6.06
CA ILE A 176 -10.46 5.74 7.12
C ILE A 176 -9.40 4.65 7.23
N PRO A 177 -9.08 4.14 8.46
CA PRO A 177 -8.03 3.15 8.69
C PRO A 177 -8.51 1.71 8.41
N ILE A 178 -9.21 1.51 7.31
CA ILE A 178 -9.71 0.20 6.85
C ILE A 178 -9.18 -0.04 5.44
N GLY A 179 -8.49 -1.15 5.24
CA GLY A 179 -7.92 -1.53 3.95
C GLY A 179 -7.61 -3.01 3.87
N GLY A 180 -6.87 -3.41 2.85
CA GLY A 180 -6.57 -4.81 2.56
C GLY A 180 -5.93 -5.60 3.69
N ARG A 181 -5.24 -4.95 4.63
CA ARG A 181 -4.64 -5.58 5.81
C ARG A 181 -5.71 -6.00 6.81
N GLN A 182 -6.67 -5.13 7.10
CA GLN A 182 -7.78 -5.43 8.01
C GLN A 182 -8.66 -6.55 7.48
N PHE A 183 -8.78 -6.70 6.15
CA PHE A 183 -9.45 -7.85 5.53
C PHE A 183 -8.67 -9.15 5.79
N ASN A 184 -7.33 -9.13 5.65
CA ASN A 184 -6.50 -10.31 5.93
C ASN A 184 -6.59 -10.71 7.42
N GLU A 185 -6.55 -9.73 8.32
CA GLU A 185 -6.69 -9.92 9.76
C GLU A 185 -8.06 -10.52 10.12
N ALA A 186 -9.14 -10.04 9.49
CA ALA A 186 -10.48 -10.58 9.67
C ALA A 186 -10.57 -12.05 9.22
N ILE A 187 -9.96 -12.42 8.09
CA ILE A 187 -9.90 -13.80 7.60
C ILE A 187 -9.15 -14.68 8.61
N SER A 188 -7.97 -14.25 9.08
CA SER A 188 -7.17 -15.00 10.06
C SER A 188 -7.92 -15.16 11.38
N PHE A 189 -8.57 -14.11 11.86
CA PHE A 189 -9.38 -14.15 13.09
C PHE A 189 -10.57 -15.10 12.97
N LEU A 190 -11.34 -15.00 11.89
CA LEU A 190 -12.51 -15.83 11.69
C LEU A 190 -12.14 -17.31 11.50
N ASN A 191 -11.03 -17.57 10.78
CA ASN A 191 -10.49 -18.91 10.63
C ASN A 191 -10.08 -19.52 11.98
N ARG A 192 -9.38 -18.76 12.83
CA ARG A 192 -9.04 -19.19 14.19
C ARG A 192 -10.30 -19.50 15.01
N LYS A 193 -11.33 -18.64 14.91
CA LYS A 193 -12.57 -18.79 15.68
C LYS A 193 -13.37 -20.01 15.23
N LYS A 194 -13.50 -20.26 13.91
CA LYS A 194 -14.37 -21.33 13.37
C LYS A 194 -13.64 -22.66 13.21
N ASN A 195 -12.37 -22.63 12.82
CA ASN A 195 -11.60 -23.83 12.46
C ASN A 195 -10.50 -24.18 13.48
N ASN A 196 -10.36 -23.39 14.55
CA ASN A 196 -9.36 -23.55 15.61
C ASN A 196 -7.90 -23.66 15.13
N PHE A 197 -7.56 -23.06 13.98
CA PHE A 197 -6.16 -22.92 13.60
C PHE A 197 -5.84 -21.52 13.05
N GLN A 198 -4.62 -21.07 13.34
CA GLN A 198 -4.14 -19.75 12.98
C GLN A 198 -3.33 -19.79 11.69
N ILE A 199 -3.60 -18.86 10.78
CA ILE A 199 -2.86 -18.67 9.53
C ILE A 199 -2.11 -17.33 9.54
N GLY A 200 -0.95 -17.29 8.89
CA GLY A 200 -0.14 -16.08 8.75
C GLY A 200 -0.77 -15.07 7.76
N SER A 201 -0.33 -13.81 7.87
CA SER A 201 -0.85 -12.70 7.05
C SER A 201 -0.68 -12.92 5.55
N LYS A 202 0.46 -13.51 5.12
CA LYS A 202 0.69 -13.86 3.71
C LYS A 202 -0.31 -14.90 3.20
N THR A 203 -0.63 -15.90 4.02
CA THR A 203 -1.61 -16.95 3.69
C THR A 203 -3.02 -16.36 3.60
N ALA A 204 -3.44 -15.54 4.58
CA ALA A 204 -4.73 -14.87 4.57
C ALA A 204 -4.89 -13.96 3.33
N LYS A 205 -3.84 -13.24 2.95
CA LYS A 205 -3.83 -12.43 1.73
C LYS A 205 -4.01 -13.29 0.46
N ARG A 206 -3.32 -14.44 0.36
CA ARG A 206 -3.48 -15.36 -0.77
C ARG A 206 -4.88 -15.93 -0.85
N LEU A 207 -5.46 -16.32 0.30
CA LEU A 207 -6.83 -16.80 0.38
C LEU A 207 -7.84 -15.74 -0.05
N LYS A 208 -7.67 -14.48 0.40
CA LYS A 208 -8.51 -13.38 -0.05
C LYS A 208 -8.51 -13.21 -1.57
N ILE A 209 -7.33 -13.24 -2.20
CA ILE A 209 -7.22 -13.07 -3.65
C ILE A 209 -7.79 -14.27 -4.41
N ALA A 210 -7.67 -15.48 -3.86
CA ALA A 210 -8.08 -16.70 -4.53
C ALA A 210 -9.55 -17.08 -4.31
N LEU A 211 -10.16 -16.69 -3.18
CA LEU A 211 -11.46 -17.20 -2.76
C LEU A 211 -12.52 -16.13 -2.53
N ALA A 212 -12.14 -14.84 -2.44
CA ALA A 212 -13.14 -13.78 -2.26
C ALA A 212 -13.88 -13.54 -3.59
N ASP A 213 -15.15 -13.89 -3.59
CA ASP A 213 -16.11 -13.63 -4.66
C ASP A 213 -17.45 -13.31 -4.02
N LEU A 214 -17.88 -12.05 -4.08
CA LEU A 214 -19.11 -11.59 -3.44
C LEU A 214 -20.31 -11.59 -4.39
N GLU A 215 -20.08 -11.85 -5.67
CA GLU A 215 -21.12 -11.89 -6.70
C GLU A 215 -21.61 -13.30 -6.94
N ASN A 216 -20.73 -14.29 -6.77
CA ASN A 216 -21.06 -15.68 -7.09
C ASN A 216 -20.95 -16.57 -5.85
N ASP A 217 -21.96 -17.39 -5.61
CA ASP A 217 -21.98 -18.41 -4.55
C ASP A 217 -21.14 -19.65 -4.90
N LYS A 218 -19.98 -19.46 -5.54
CA LYS A 218 -19.08 -20.59 -5.82
C LYS A 218 -18.48 -21.11 -4.54
N MET A 219 -18.77 -22.36 -4.23
CA MET A 219 -18.17 -23.06 -3.10
C MET A 219 -16.78 -23.59 -3.47
N GLU A 220 -15.76 -22.79 -3.19
CA GLU A 220 -14.35 -23.18 -3.32
C GLU A 220 -13.71 -23.34 -1.96
N ALA A 221 -12.68 -24.18 -1.90
CA ALA A 221 -11.88 -24.38 -0.70
C ALA A 221 -10.40 -24.52 -1.04
N ARG A 222 -9.55 -24.13 -0.11
CA ARG A 222 -8.09 -24.28 -0.25
C ARG A 222 -7.50 -24.91 1.01
N LYS A 223 -6.64 -25.90 0.79
CA LYS A 223 -5.82 -26.49 1.86
C LYS A 223 -4.63 -25.57 2.14
N VAL A 224 -4.44 -25.23 3.39
CA VAL A 224 -3.37 -24.30 3.84
C VAL A 224 -2.71 -24.83 5.11
N ARG A 225 -1.48 -24.41 5.33
CA ARG A 225 -0.73 -24.66 6.56
C ARG A 225 -0.93 -23.52 7.54
N GLY A 226 -1.06 -23.90 8.80
CA GLY A 226 -1.19 -22.97 9.93
C GLY A 226 -0.67 -23.58 11.21
N VAL A 227 -1.08 -23.02 12.33
CA VAL A 227 -0.74 -23.48 13.68
C VAL A 227 -2.03 -23.78 14.42
N ASP A 228 -2.14 -24.98 14.98
CA ASP A 228 -3.29 -25.39 15.79
C ASP A 228 -3.45 -24.47 17.00
N GLY A 229 -4.68 -24.00 17.24
CA GLY A 229 -4.98 -23.03 18.27
C GLY A 229 -4.87 -23.57 19.71
N THR A 230 -4.90 -24.90 19.86
CA THR A 230 -4.83 -25.57 21.17
C THR A 230 -3.42 -26.09 21.47
N THR A 231 -2.83 -26.79 20.51
CA THR A 231 -1.53 -27.47 20.71
C THR A 231 -0.33 -26.62 20.34
N GLY A 232 -0.51 -25.56 19.55
CA GLY A 232 0.59 -24.74 19.01
C GLY A 232 1.40 -25.45 17.93
N LEU A 233 1.01 -26.64 17.48
CA LEU A 233 1.76 -27.42 16.50
C LEU A 233 1.34 -27.04 15.06
N PRO A 234 2.24 -27.23 14.08
CA PRO A 234 1.88 -27.08 12.67
C PRO A 234 0.75 -28.01 12.27
N VAL A 235 -0.25 -27.48 11.57
CA VAL A 235 -1.42 -28.22 11.08
C VAL A 235 -1.74 -27.82 9.65
N GLU A 236 -2.32 -28.74 8.89
CA GLU A 236 -2.96 -28.46 7.61
C GLU A 236 -4.48 -28.41 7.80
N GLY A 237 -5.09 -27.34 7.34
CA GLY A 237 -6.54 -27.15 7.43
C GLY A 237 -7.13 -26.65 6.12
N ILE A 238 -8.46 -26.67 6.04
CA ILE A 238 -9.22 -26.23 4.88
C ILE A 238 -9.88 -24.89 5.20
N VAL A 239 -9.75 -23.93 4.29
CA VAL A 239 -10.46 -22.64 4.36
C VAL A 239 -11.36 -22.50 3.14
N THR A 240 -12.64 -22.21 3.39
CA THR A 240 -13.67 -22.10 2.36
C THR A 240 -13.87 -20.67 1.88
N SER A 241 -14.40 -20.51 0.66
CA SER A 241 -14.83 -19.21 0.12
C SER A 241 -15.89 -18.55 1.00
N SER A 242 -16.82 -19.31 1.56
CA SER A 242 -17.85 -18.79 2.48
C SER A 242 -17.23 -18.09 3.70
N LEU A 243 -16.20 -18.67 4.34
CA LEU A 243 -15.50 -18.05 5.46
C LEU A 243 -14.78 -16.76 5.03
N VAL A 244 -14.15 -16.79 3.86
CA VAL A 244 -13.44 -15.62 3.33
C VAL A 244 -14.41 -14.49 2.99
N ASN A 245 -15.54 -14.81 2.32
CA ASN A 245 -16.59 -13.86 1.97
C ASN A 245 -17.21 -13.21 3.21
N GLU A 246 -17.54 -14.00 4.24
CA GLU A 246 -18.06 -13.48 5.51
C GLU A 246 -17.09 -12.48 6.17
N ALA A 247 -15.80 -12.83 6.22
CA ALA A 247 -14.77 -11.95 6.79
C ALA A 247 -14.58 -10.64 5.99
N VAL A 248 -14.62 -10.72 4.65
CA VAL A 248 -14.48 -9.58 3.75
C VAL A 248 -15.71 -8.68 3.80
N THR A 249 -16.91 -9.27 3.74
CA THR A 249 -18.19 -8.54 3.80
C THR A 249 -18.29 -7.70 5.06
N GLY A 250 -17.93 -8.27 6.23
CA GLY A 250 -17.95 -7.53 7.48
C GLY A 250 -17.07 -6.26 7.48
N ARG A 251 -15.97 -6.25 6.73
CA ARG A 251 -15.10 -5.07 6.58
C ARG A 251 -15.58 -4.10 5.50
N LEU A 252 -16.17 -4.62 4.42
CA LEU A 252 -16.77 -3.78 3.37
C LEU A 252 -18.00 -3.02 3.89
N MET A 253 -18.80 -3.64 4.77
CA MET A 253 -19.93 -2.96 5.40
C MET A 253 -19.48 -1.70 6.15
N LEU A 254 -18.38 -1.76 6.91
CA LEU A 254 -17.83 -0.59 7.60
C LEU A 254 -17.41 0.53 6.63
N ILE A 255 -16.82 0.18 5.48
CA ILE A 255 -16.50 1.17 4.43
C ILE A 255 -17.79 1.74 3.83
N SER A 256 -18.80 0.90 3.59
CA SER A 256 -20.08 1.32 3.02
C SER A 256 -20.85 2.28 3.94
N GLU A 257 -20.78 2.07 5.26
CA GLU A 257 -21.37 2.98 6.25
C GLU A 257 -20.71 4.37 6.17
N GLU A 258 -19.39 4.42 6.04
CA GLU A 258 -18.65 5.67 5.91
C GLU A 258 -18.92 6.43 4.58
N ILE A 259 -19.38 5.72 3.54
CA ILE A 259 -19.78 6.33 2.26
C ILE A 259 -21.17 6.97 2.38
N LYS A 260 -22.04 6.46 3.26
CA LYS A 260 -23.40 6.95 3.43
C LYS A 260 -23.50 8.20 4.33
N LEU A 261 -22.49 8.47 5.13
CA LEU A 261 -22.37 9.66 5.99
C LEU A 261 -21.94 10.89 5.20
#